data_b70af520fcc116827f16c340c29d44bd
#
_entry.id   b70af520fcc116827f16c340c29d44bd
#
_cell.length_a   1.000
_cell.length_b   1.000
_cell.length_c   1.000
_cell.angle_alpha   90.00
_cell.angle_beta   90.00
_cell.angle_gamma   90.00
#
_symmetry.space_group_name_H-M   'P 1'
#
loop_
_entity.id
_entity.type
_entity.pdbx_description
1 polymer ?
#
loop_
_entity_poly.entity_id
_entity_poly.type
_entity_poly.pdbx_seq_one_letter_code
_entity_poly.pdbx_strand_id
1 'polypeptide(L)'
;LVTMLIQTELGLKSRTTAEQIKKYPLGKVESLFHLRLENGAMQFFTESIDPRYYGHVVLLAPGEMLKIEEDIPMERILEVRREAKRKVFVRNAVRALRQVAPEHELRNIPNVVLVGGSAEDFEIPEMLMQALAEYRIVCGRGNIRGTEGPRNAVATGLLLSYIGNSQEG
;
A
#
# COMPACT_ATOMS: atom_id res chain seq x y z
N LEU A 1 6.69 -9.89 5.40
CA LEU A 1 7.29 -8.92 6.32
C LEU A 1 6.32 -7.79 6.69
N VAL A 2 5.68 -7.11 5.71
CA VAL A 2 4.68 -6.05 6.02
C VAL A 2 3.56 -6.56 6.91
N THR A 3 2.95 -7.70 6.56
CA THR A 3 1.88 -8.33 7.33
C THR A 3 2.30 -8.62 8.78
N MET A 4 3.52 -9.11 8.96
CA MET A 4 4.06 -9.40 10.29
C MET A 4 4.27 -8.12 11.10
N LEU A 5 4.76 -7.06 10.49
CA LEU A 5 4.91 -5.76 11.16
C LEU A 5 3.55 -5.21 11.59
N ILE A 6 2.55 -5.23 10.71
CA ILE A 6 1.18 -4.80 11.02
C ILE A 6 0.62 -5.62 12.19
N GLN A 7 0.73 -6.94 12.13
CA GLN A 7 0.24 -7.83 13.18
C GLN A 7 0.87 -7.51 14.54
N THR A 8 2.20 -7.38 14.56
CA THR A 8 2.95 -7.14 15.81
C THR A 8 2.66 -5.76 16.38
N GLU A 9 2.71 -4.72 15.58
CA GLU A 9 2.54 -3.32 16.02
C GLU A 9 1.12 -3.02 16.50
N LEU A 10 0.11 -3.68 15.91
CA LEU A 10 -1.29 -3.53 16.32
C LEU A 10 -1.74 -4.56 17.35
N GLY A 11 -0.90 -5.54 17.68
CA GLY A 11 -1.27 -6.61 18.60
C GLY A 11 -2.44 -7.48 18.11
N LEU A 12 -2.52 -7.72 16.80
CA LEU A 12 -3.61 -8.47 16.19
C LEU A 12 -3.47 -9.97 16.49
N LYS A 13 -4.58 -10.61 16.86
CA LYS A 13 -4.64 -12.05 17.07
C LYS A 13 -4.53 -12.84 15.77
N SER A 14 -5.09 -12.30 14.69
CA SER A 14 -5.18 -12.97 13.39
C SER A 14 -4.20 -12.37 12.37
N ARG A 15 -3.38 -13.25 11.81
CA ARG A 15 -2.53 -12.88 10.65
C ARG A 15 -3.37 -12.55 9.41
N THR A 16 -4.52 -13.19 9.27
CA THR A 16 -5.46 -12.91 8.17
C THR A 16 -5.95 -11.47 8.23
N THR A 17 -6.29 -10.97 9.42
CA THR A 17 -6.69 -9.56 9.60
C THR A 17 -5.54 -8.62 9.22
N ALA A 18 -4.31 -8.92 9.61
CA ALA A 18 -3.14 -8.12 9.24
C ALA A 18 -2.92 -8.10 7.71
N GLU A 19 -3.12 -9.22 7.04
CA GLU A 19 -3.03 -9.31 5.58
C GLU A 19 -4.13 -8.50 4.88
N GLN A 20 -5.34 -8.54 5.41
CA GLN A 20 -6.46 -7.74 4.92
C GLN A 20 -6.23 -6.23 5.13
N ILE A 21 -5.68 -5.83 6.27
CA ILE A 21 -5.28 -4.44 6.54
C ILE A 21 -4.23 -3.96 5.52
N LYS A 22 -3.29 -4.81 5.17
CA LYS A 22 -2.30 -4.52 4.12
C LYS A 22 -2.96 -4.25 2.77
N LYS A 23 -4.01 -5.01 2.43
CA LYS A 23 -4.60 -5.04 1.07
C LYS A 23 -5.71 -4.05 0.82
N TYR A 24 -6.51 -3.71 1.83
CA TYR A 24 -7.77 -3.01 1.64
C TYR A 24 -7.82 -1.66 2.38
N PRO A 25 -8.51 -0.66 1.80
CA PRO A 25 -8.78 0.59 2.48
C PRO A 25 -9.61 0.41 3.74
N LEU A 26 -9.48 1.36 4.65
CA LEU A 26 -10.20 1.41 5.92
C LEU A 26 -11.40 2.35 5.84
N GLY A 27 -12.42 2.03 6.61
CA GLY A 27 -13.54 2.91 6.90
C GLY A 27 -14.00 2.73 8.34
N LYS A 28 -14.69 3.72 8.89
CA LYS A 28 -15.36 3.62 10.18
C LYS A 28 -16.85 3.84 9.99
N VAL A 29 -17.63 2.88 10.45
CA VAL A 29 -19.09 2.96 10.40
C VAL A 29 -19.57 3.86 11.54
N GLU A 30 -19.93 5.11 11.23
CA GLU A 30 -20.34 6.12 12.21
C GLU A 30 -21.86 6.19 12.37
N SER A 31 -22.61 5.72 11.39
CA SER A 31 -24.06 5.52 11.48
C SER A 31 -24.50 4.33 10.62
N LEU A 32 -25.78 3.97 10.66
CA LEU A 32 -26.32 2.91 9.81
C LEU A 32 -26.39 3.27 8.33
N PHE A 33 -26.17 4.53 7.96
CA PHE A 33 -26.29 5.02 6.59
C PHE A 33 -25.03 5.69 6.05
N HIS A 34 -23.97 5.78 6.85
CA HIS A 34 -22.71 6.31 6.34
C HIS A 34 -21.49 5.75 7.07
N LEU A 35 -20.37 5.77 6.38
CA LEU A 35 -19.07 5.50 6.94
C LEU A 35 -18.08 6.62 6.57
N ARG A 36 -17.11 6.82 7.42
CA ARG A 36 -15.98 7.72 7.17
C ARG A 36 -14.83 6.93 6.59
N LEU A 37 -14.38 7.31 5.41
CA LEU A 37 -13.21 6.70 4.76
C LEU A 37 -11.90 7.16 5.42
N GLU A 38 -10.84 6.41 5.21
CA GLU A 38 -9.51 6.72 5.76
C GLU A 38 -8.92 8.05 5.29
N ASN A 39 -9.38 8.58 4.15
CA ASN A 39 -9.02 9.91 3.63
C ASN A 39 -9.87 11.05 4.20
N GLY A 40 -10.78 10.74 5.13
CA GLY A 40 -11.71 11.70 5.74
C GLY A 40 -13.00 11.93 4.97
N ALA A 41 -13.16 11.40 3.75
CA ALA A 41 -14.39 11.51 2.99
C ALA A 41 -15.51 10.67 3.62
N MET A 42 -16.75 11.12 3.44
CA MET A 42 -17.95 10.41 3.88
C MET A 42 -18.56 9.65 2.72
N GLN A 43 -18.92 8.39 2.96
CA GLN A 43 -19.66 7.58 2.00
C GLN A 43 -21.05 7.29 2.57
N PHE A 44 -22.08 7.65 1.82
CA PHE A 44 -23.49 7.47 2.20
C PHE A 44 -24.10 6.29 1.46
N PHE A 45 -25.01 5.59 2.13
CA PHE A 45 -25.72 4.43 1.61
C PHE A 45 -27.21 4.70 1.59
N THR A 46 -27.90 4.23 0.56
CA THR A 46 -29.37 4.28 0.46
C THR A 46 -30.06 3.22 1.31
N GLU A 47 -29.38 2.09 1.52
CA GLU A 47 -29.83 1.01 2.39
C GLU A 47 -29.01 1.01 3.69
N SER A 48 -29.65 0.55 4.78
CA SER A 48 -28.99 0.45 6.08
C SER A 48 -27.81 -0.52 6.04
N ILE A 49 -26.68 -0.08 6.58
CA ILE A 49 -25.54 -0.95 6.90
C ILE A 49 -26.00 -1.92 8.00
N ASP A 50 -25.53 -3.18 7.94
CA ASP A 50 -25.83 -4.15 8.99
C ASP A 50 -25.40 -3.60 10.37
N PRO A 51 -26.30 -3.58 11.36
CA PRO A 51 -26.01 -3.01 12.70
C PRO A 51 -24.77 -3.60 13.40
N ARG A 52 -24.35 -4.82 13.04
CA ARG A 52 -23.14 -5.43 13.60
C ARG A 52 -21.85 -4.65 13.31
N TYR A 53 -21.85 -3.83 12.25
CA TYR A 53 -20.71 -2.98 11.88
C TYR A 53 -20.69 -1.62 12.57
N TYR A 54 -21.80 -1.23 13.22
CA TYR A 54 -21.93 0.09 13.82
C TYR A 54 -20.81 0.34 14.86
N GLY A 55 -20.14 1.49 14.71
CA GLY A 55 -19.04 1.89 15.58
C GLY A 55 -17.70 1.17 15.34
N HIS A 56 -17.65 0.22 14.42
CA HIS A 56 -16.44 -0.54 14.11
C HIS A 56 -15.64 0.06 12.96
N VAL A 57 -14.32 -0.15 13.02
CA VAL A 57 -13.46 0.01 11.86
C VAL A 57 -13.63 -1.22 10.97
N VAL A 58 -13.77 -0.98 9.69
CA VAL A 58 -13.98 -2.02 8.68
C VAL A 58 -12.97 -1.89 7.55
N LEU A 59 -12.75 -3.00 6.86
CA LEU A 59 -11.96 -3.07 5.65
C LEU A 59 -12.90 -3.16 4.46
N LEU A 60 -12.63 -2.34 3.45
CA LEU A 60 -13.47 -2.23 2.27
C LEU A 60 -12.90 -3.13 1.16
N ALA A 61 -13.20 -4.42 1.25
CA ALA A 61 -12.85 -5.39 0.24
C ALA A 61 -13.83 -5.33 -0.95
N PRO A 62 -13.46 -5.82 -2.14
CA PRO A 62 -14.37 -5.88 -3.28
C PRO A 62 -15.65 -6.66 -2.95
N GLY A 63 -16.79 -5.97 -3.03
CA GLY A 63 -18.11 -6.56 -2.79
C GLY A 63 -18.44 -6.90 -1.35
N GLU A 64 -17.57 -6.65 -0.38
CA GLU A 64 -17.83 -6.96 1.02
C GLU A 64 -17.15 -5.98 1.98
N MET A 65 -17.67 -5.94 3.20
CA MET A 65 -17.14 -5.19 4.31
C MET A 65 -16.66 -6.16 5.37
N LEU A 66 -15.40 -6.02 5.81
CA LEU A 66 -14.78 -6.92 6.80
C LEU A 66 -14.58 -6.15 8.11
N LYS A 67 -15.18 -6.65 9.19
CA LYS A 67 -15.06 -6.02 10.51
C LYS A 67 -13.70 -6.32 11.14
N ILE A 68 -13.07 -5.30 11.72
CA ILE A 68 -11.92 -5.48 12.60
C ILE A 68 -12.44 -5.66 14.02
N GLU A 69 -12.15 -6.80 14.63
CA GLU A 69 -12.67 -7.15 15.95
C GLU A 69 -11.97 -6.38 17.08
N GLU A 70 -10.69 -6.09 16.93
CA GLU A 70 -9.93 -5.35 17.91
C GLU A 70 -10.35 -3.88 17.95
N ASP A 71 -10.48 -3.33 19.14
CA ASP A 71 -10.82 -1.91 19.36
C ASP A 71 -9.58 -1.03 19.21
N ILE A 72 -9.23 -0.76 17.96
CA ILE A 72 -8.09 0.07 17.59
C ILE A 72 -8.59 1.25 16.76
N PRO A 73 -8.18 2.49 17.06
CA PRO A 73 -8.55 3.65 16.25
C PRO A 73 -8.11 3.48 14.78
N MET A 74 -8.96 3.89 13.85
CA MET A 74 -8.68 3.80 12.41
C MET A 74 -7.38 4.52 12.04
N GLU A 75 -7.12 5.66 12.65
CA GLU A 75 -5.92 6.46 12.44
C GLU A 75 -4.65 5.70 12.83
N ARG A 76 -4.71 4.92 13.90
CA ARG A 76 -3.58 4.08 14.32
C ARG A 76 -3.32 2.93 13.36
N ILE A 77 -4.37 2.28 12.89
CA ILE A 77 -4.25 1.21 11.88
C ILE A 77 -3.64 1.75 10.59
N LEU A 78 -4.11 2.91 10.15
CA LEU A 78 -3.61 3.60 8.97
C LEU A 78 -2.12 3.95 9.09
N GLU A 79 -1.73 4.54 10.22
CA GLU A 79 -0.34 4.91 10.51
C GLU A 79 0.58 3.67 10.46
N VAL A 80 0.21 2.60 11.16
CA VAL A 80 1.00 1.37 11.23
C VAL A 80 1.11 0.71 9.85
N ARG A 81 0.01 0.62 9.10
CA ARG A 81 0.02 0.08 7.73
C ARG A 81 0.98 0.85 6.83
N ARG A 82 0.88 2.18 6.82
CA ARG A 82 1.73 3.05 5.98
C ARG A 82 3.20 2.97 6.39
N GLU A 83 3.49 2.98 7.67
CA GLU A 83 4.88 2.86 8.15
C GLU A 83 5.49 1.50 7.82
N ALA A 84 4.73 0.41 7.95
CA ALA A 84 5.18 -0.92 7.57
C ALA A 84 5.52 -1.00 6.07
N LYS A 85 4.65 -0.46 5.21
CA LYS A 85 4.89 -0.39 3.77
C LYS A 85 6.10 0.49 3.45
N ARG A 86 6.24 1.65 4.09
CA ARG A 86 7.38 2.54 3.91
C ARG A 86 8.70 1.87 4.28
N LYS A 87 8.75 1.18 5.43
CA LYS A 87 9.94 0.45 5.86
C LYS A 87 10.36 -0.65 4.89
N VAL A 88 9.40 -1.43 4.41
CA VAL A 88 9.70 -2.62 3.61
C VAL A 88 9.90 -2.27 2.14
N PHE A 89 9.01 -1.51 1.54
CA PHE A 89 9.04 -1.28 0.09
C PHE A 89 9.80 -0.01 -0.28
N VAL A 90 9.46 1.13 0.30
CA VAL A 90 10.02 2.42 -0.13
C VAL A 90 11.50 2.52 0.20
N ARG A 91 11.89 2.21 1.43
CA ARG A 91 13.31 2.27 1.83
C ARG A 91 14.17 1.29 1.06
N ASN A 92 13.68 0.07 0.84
CA ASN A 92 14.42 -0.93 0.07
C ASN A 92 14.52 -0.56 -1.41
N ALA A 93 13.45 -0.01 -1.99
CA ALA A 93 13.47 0.46 -3.37
C ALA A 93 14.48 1.60 -3.56
N VAL A 94 14.45 2.61 -2.71
CA VAL A 94 15.40 3.73 -2.76
C VAL A 94 16.83 3.24 -2.59
N ARG A 95 17.07 2.33 -1.65
CA ARG A 95 18.39 1.73 -1.43
C ARG A 95 18.90 0.95 -2.66
N ALA A 96 18.04 0.14 -3.26
CA ALA A 96 18.38 -0.64 -4.44
C ALA A 96 18.65 0.26 -5.65
N LEU A 97 17.83 1.27 -5.86
CA LEU A 97 18.04 2.25 -6.93
C LEU A 97 19.37 2.98 -6.78
N ARG A 98 19.75 3.34 -5.54
CA ARG A 98 21.06 3.97 -5.28
C ARG A 98 22.24 3.06 -5.65
N GLN A 99 22.10 1.75 -5.46
CA GLN A 99 23.16 0.80 -5.82
C GLN A 99 23.36 0.68 -7.33
N VAL A 100 22.32 0.82 -8.13
CA VAL A 100 22.38 0.69 -9.59
C VAL A 100 22.49 2.03 -10.32
N ALA A 101 22.32 3.14 -9.60
CA ALA A 101 22.41 4.46 -10.17
C ALA A 101 23.84 4.77 -10.65
N PRO A 102 24.00 5.44 -11.81
CA PRO A 102 25.30 5.93 -12.24
C PRO A 102 25.93 6.79 -11.14
N GLU A 103 27.20 6.52 -10.82
CA GLU A 103 27.94 7.20 -9.75
C GLU A 103 27.29 7.09 -8.35
N HIS A 104 26.40 6.12 -8.17
CA HIS A 104 25.56 5.95 -6.96
C HIS A 104 24.69 7.16 -6.59
N GLU A 105 24.44 8.02 -7.57
CA GLU A 105 23.61 9.22 -7.43
C GLU A 105 22.22 9.01 -8.00
N LEU A 106 21.18 9.04 -7.15
CA LEU A 106 19.79 8.84 -7.56
C LEU A 106 19.33 9.85 -8.62
N ARG A 107 19.87 11.08 -8.59
CA ARG A 107 19.55 12.14 -9.56
C ARG A 107 19.92 11.76 -11.00
N ASN A 108 20.81 10.77 -11.19
CA ASN A 108 21.20 10.27 -12.49
C ASN A 108 20.23 9.24 -13.06
N ILE A 109 19.19 8.86 -12.31
CA ILE A 109 18.10 8.02 -12.79
C ILE A 109 16.94 8.92 -13.19
N PRO A 110 16.60 9.02 -14.50
CA PRO A 110 15.50 9.91 -14.91
C PRO A 110 14.12 9.34 -14.66
N ASN A 111 13.96 8.03 -14.83
CA ASN A 111 12.67 7.36 -14.78
C ASN A 111 12.75 6.01 -14.06
N VAL A 112 11.69 5.70 -13.33
CA VAL A 112 11.46 4.39 -12.69
C VAL A 112 10.07 3.90 -13.06
N VAL A 113 9.95 2.63 -13.40
CA VAL A 113 8.67 2.00 -13.67
C VAL A 113 8.44 0.86 -12.68
N LEU A 114 7.32 0.90 -11.99
CA LEU A 114 6.88 -0.13 -11.06
C LEU A 114 6.13 -1.23 -11.82
N VAL A 115 6.50 -2.47 -11.55
CA VAL A 115 5.83 -3.67 -12.09
C VAL A 115 5.64 -4.72 -11.00
N GLY A 116 4.72 -5.65 -11.22
CA GLY A 116 4.43 -6.74 -10.30
C GLY A 116 3.53 -6.33 -9.12
N GLY A 117 3.49 -7.15 -8.08
CA GLY A 117 2.56 -6.99 -6.96
C GLY A 117 2.66 -5.65 -6.22
N SER A 118 3.86 -5.07 -6.14
CA SER A 118 4.04 -3.73 -5.54
C SER A 118 3.39 -2.62 -6.36
N ALA A 119 3.28 -2.78 -7.69
CA ALA A 119 2.60 -1.83 -8.56
C ALA A 119 1.08 -1.93 -8.46
N GLU A 120 0.57 -3.08 -8.02
CA GLU A 120 -0.87 -3.34 -7.82
C GLU A 120 -1.37 -2.93 -6.44
N ASP A 121 -0.46 -2.70 -5.48
CA ASP A 121 -0.82 -2.18 -4.16
C ASP A 121 -1.42 -0.78 -4.26
N PHE A 122 -2.45 -0.50 -3.48
CA PHE A 122 -3.18 0.76 -3.58
C PHE A 122 -2.45 1.98 -2.98
N GLU A 123 -1.38 1.78 -2.19
CA GLU A 123 -0.63 2.87 -1.54
C GLU A 123 0.84 2.94 -1.97
N ILE A 124 1.49 1.78 -2.18
CA ILE A 124 2.95 1.71 -2.43
C ILE A 124 3.39 2.57 -3.62
N PRO A 125 2.70 2.54 -4.77
CA PRO A 125 3.11 3.37 -5.90
C PRO A 125 3.16 4.87 -5.59
N GLU A 126 2.15 5.38 -4.90
CA GLU A 126 2.12 6.80 -4.51
C GLU A 126 3.22 7.14 -3.51
N MET A 127 3.42 6.29 -2.49
CA MET A 127 4.49 6.47 -1.51
C MET A 127 5.87 6.51 -2.17
N LEU A 128 6.11 5.63 -3.14
CA LEU A 128 7.37 5.60 -3.86
C LEU A 128 7.53 6.80 -4.79
N MET A 129 6.47 7.20 -5.49
CA MET A 129 6.47 8.43 -6.31
C MET A 129 6.83 9.65 -5.48
N GLN A 130 6.26 9.80 -4.27
CA GLN A 130 6.57 10.90 -3.35
C GLN A 130 8.02 10.86 -2.89
N ALA A 131 8.54 9.69 -2.52
CA ALA A 131 9.92 9.52 -2.08
C ALA A 131 10.94 9.82 -3.20
N LEU A 132 10.64 9.43 -4.44
CA LEU A 132 11.50 9.65 -5.58
C LEU A 132 11.42 11.07 -6.16
N ALA A 133 10.32 11.78 -5.91
CA ALA A 133 10.15 13.17 -6.34
C ALA A 133 11.21 14.11 -5.73
N GLU A 134 11.69 13.82 -4.53
CA GLU A 134 12.78 14.57 -3.89
C GLU A 134 14.09 14.52 -4.70
N TYR A 135 14.29 13.45 -5.48
CA TYR A 135 15.44 13.26 -6.36
C TYR A 135 15.14 13.63 -7.82
N ARG A 136 13.97 14.22 -8.10
CA ARG A 136 13.48 14.56 -9.44
C ARG A 136 13.36 13.35 -10.38
N ILE A 137 13.07 12.18 -9.81
CA ILE A 137 12.84 10.95 -10.57
C ILE A 137 11.35 10.82 -10.87
N VAL A 138 11.01 10.60 -12.13
CA VAL A 138 9.64 10.30 -12.56
C VAL A 138 9.37 8.82 -12.34
N CYS A 139 8.32 8.50 -11.59
CA CYS A 139 7.90 7.14 -11.30
C CYS A 139 6.54 6.88 -11.96
N GLY A 140 6.43 5.78 -12.71
CA GLY A 140 5.20 5.35 -13.35
C GLY A 140 4.88 3.89 -13.06
N ARG A 141 3.66 3.46 -13.42
CA ARG A 141 3.24 2.05 -13.39
C ARG A 141 3.40 1.43 -14.76
N GLY A 142 4.06 0.27 -14.83
CA GLY A 142 4.14 -0.55 -16.04
C GLY A 142 3.08 -1.64 -16.03
N ASN A 143 2.44 -1.86 -17.18
CA ASN A 143 1.54 -2.99 -17.37
C ASN A 143 2.28 -4.07 -18.15
N ILE A 144 2.55 -5.21 -17.50
CA ILE A 144 3.27 -6.34 -18.14
C ILE A 144 2.44 -7.01 -19.22
N ARG A 145 1.13 -6.81 -19.25
CA ARG A 145 0.21 -7.49 -20.18
C ARG A 145 -0.12 -6.73 -21.44
N GLY A 146 0.37 -5.53 -21.61
CA GLY A 146 -0.01 -4.73 -22.78
C GLY A 146 1.05 -3.72 -23.19
N THR A 147 1.62 -3.98 -24.35
CA THR A 147 2.19 -3.03 -25.29
C THR A 147 3.14 -1.94 -24.75
N GLU A 148 4.44 -2.17 -25.10
CA GLU A 148 5.40 -1.12 -25.42
C GLU A 148 5.58 0.03 -24.42
N GLY A 149 6.15 -0.31 -23.25
CA GLY A 149 6.87 0.68 -22.46
C GLY A 149 8.29 0.89 -23.01
N PRO A 150 8.93 2.06 -22.81
CA PRO A 150 10.32 2.27 -23.23
C PRO A 150 11.22 1.17 -22.67
N ARG A 151 12.08 0.59 -23.50
CA ARG A 151 12.92 -0.56 -23.20
C ARG A 151 13.75 -0.43 -21.92
N ASN A 152 14.13 0.79 -21.53
CA ASN A 152 14.91 1.07 -20.31
C ASN A 152 14.04 1.06 -19.01
N ALA A 153 12.75 1.25 -19.10
CA ALA A 153 11.82 1.24 -17.97
C ALA A 153 11.57 -0.19 -17.45
N VAL A 154 11.61 -1.20 -18.33
CA VAL A 154 11.37 -2.61 -17.99
C VAL A 154 12.45 -3.17 -17.05
N ALA A 155 13.72 -2.84 -17.27
CA ALA A 155 14.83 -3.35 -16.47
C ALA A 155 14.78 -2.87 -15.01
N THR A 156 14.47 -1.61 -14.77
CA THR A 156 14.35 -1.03 -13.41
C THR A 156 13.11 -1.56 -12.69
N GLY A 157 12.00 -1.74 -13.41
CA GLY A 157 10.78 -2.33 -12.87
C GLY A 157 10.95 -3.79 -12.45
N LEU A 158 11.69 -4.58 -13.21
CA LEU A 158 12.03 -5.97 -12.85
C LEU A 158 12.86 -6.04 -11.57
N LEU A 159 13.79 -5.12 -11.36
CA LEU A 159 14.57 -5.04 -10.12
C LEU A 159 13.67 -4.82 -8.90
N LEU A 160 12.72 -3.91 -8.99
CA LEU A 160 11.78 -3.62 -7.89
C LEU A 160 10.83 -4.79 -7.63
N SER A 161 10.38 -5.49 -8.65
CA SER A 161 9.57 -6.70 -8.53
C SER A 161 10.35 -7.83 -7.84
N TYR A 162 11.62 -8.01 -8.22
CA TYR A 162 12.50 -9.01 -7.60
C TYR A 162 12.72 -8.76 -6.11
N ILE A 163 12.93 -7.51 -5.72
CA ILE A 163 13.10 -7.12 -4.30
C ILE A 163 11.81 -7.41 -3.51
N GLY A 164 10.66 -7.12 -4.08
CA GLY A 164 9.36 -7.44 -3.46
C GLY A 164 9.17 -8.93 -3.22
N ASN A 165 9.47 -9.76 -4.23
CA ASN A 165 9.29 -11.21 -4.16
C ASN A 165 10.33 -11.92 -3.28
N SER A 166 11.55 -11.39 -3.17
CA SER A 166 12.61 -11.96 -2.31
C SER A 166 12.31 -11.83 -0.82
N GLN A 167 11.33 -11.01 -0.46
CA GLN A 167 10.93 -10.78 0.93
C GLN A 167 9.66 -11.53 1.33
N GLU A 168 8.99 -12.19 0.39
CA GLU A 168 7.83 -13.06 0.64
C GLU A 168 8.19 -14.55 0.83
N GLY A 169 9.45 -14.88 0.68
CA GLY A 169 10.00 -16.21 0.91
C GLY A 169 10.41 -16.47 2.36
#